data_93a2df52f5b6be239ebb6d6028a8a574
#
_entry.id   93a2df52f5b6be239ebb6d6028a8a574
#
_cell.length_a   1.000
_cell.length_b   1.000
_cell.length_c   1.000
_cell.angle_alpha   90.00
_cell.angle_beta   90.00
_cell.angle_gamma   90.00
#
_symmetry.space_group_name_H-M   'P 1'
#
loop_
_entity.id
_entity.type
_entity.pdbx_description
1 polymer ?
#
loop_
_entity_poly.entity_id
_entity_poly.type
_entity_poly.pdbx_seq_one_letter_code
_entity_poly.pdbx_strand_id
1 'polypeptide(L)'
;MGVQWTKEQQEVIRLRDRNILVSAAAGSGKTAVLVERILSKITDKEHPVDIDRLLIMTFTRAAAGEMKERISAAIEKALCEDPDNEHLQRQTTLLHTAQITTIDGFCAYIIRNYFHLIGLDPGYRTADAVSYTHLTLPTN
;
A
#
# COMPACT_ATOMS: atom_id res chain seq x y z
N MET A 1 -5.85 -16.59 20.45
CA MET A 1 -5.18 -15.57 21.30
C MET A 1 -4.95 -14.34 20.44
N GLY A 2 -5.56 -13.19 20.81
CA GLY A 2 -5.36 -11.92 20.09
C GLY A 2 -3.94 -11.38 20.30
N VAL A 3 -3.40 -10.71 19.28
CA VAL A 3 -2.10 -10.03 19.38
C VAL A 3 -2.20 -8.92 20.44
N GLN A 4 -1.31 -8.92 21.42
CA GLN A 4 -1.24 -7.85 22.40
C GLN A 4 -0.33 -6.74 21.85
N TRP A 5 -0.91 -5.58 21.60
CA TRP A 5 -0.22 -4.38 21.13
C TRP A 5 0.30 -3.55 22.31
N THR A 6 1.51 -2.99 22.21
CA THR A 6 1.99 -1.97 23.18
C THR A 6 1.17 -0.69 23.06
N LYS A 7 1.29 0.22 24.04
CA LYS A 7 0.57 1.50 24.02
C LYS A 7 0.91 2.32 22.77
N GLU A 8 2.20 2.40 22.43
CA GLU A 8 2.68 3.12 21.25
C GLU A 8 2.16 2.50 19.95
N GLN A 9 2.14 1.18 19.88
CA GLN A 9 1.57 0.47 18.71
C GLN A 9 0.07 0.72 18.58
N GLN A 10 -0.66 0.72 19.69
CA GLN A 10 -2.09 1.06 19.70
C GLN A 10 -2.35 2.51 19.26
N GLU A 11 -1.51 3.45 19.65
CA GLU A 11 -1.60 4.83 19.18
C GLU A 11 -1.41 4.90 17.66
N VAL A 12 -0.39 4.25 17.12
CA VAL A 12 -0.18 4.19 15.66
C VAL A 12 -1.39 3.61 14.93
N ILE A 13 -2.02 2.57 15.48
CA ILE A 13 -3.20 1.94 14.89
C ILE A 13 -4.41 2.88 14.90
N ARG A 14 -4.62 3.63 15.99
CA ARG A 14 -5.84 4.42 16.24
C ARG A 14 -5.80 5.86 15.72
N LEU A 15 -4.60 6.48 15.68
CA LEU A 15 -4.48 7.89 15.26
C LEU A 15 -5.05 8.10 13.85
N ARG A 16 -5.86 9.17 13.69
CA ARG A 16 -6.47 9.60 12.42
C ARG A 16 -6.11 11.06 12.15
N ASP A 17 -6.34 11.51 10.92
CA ASP A 17 -6.31 12.92 10.48
C ASP A 17 -5.02 13.68 10.78
N ARG A 18 -3.90 12.95 10.79
CA ARG A 18 -2.54 13.52 10.98
C ARG A 18 -1.46 12.65 10.36
N ASN A 19 -0.33 13.27 10.07
CA ASN A 19 0.88 12.56 9.67
C ASN A 19 1.51 11.87 10.88
N ILE A 20 1.96 10.64 10.71
CA ILE A 20 2.59 9.84 11.76
C ILE A 20 3.93 9.36 11.22
N LEU A 21 5.00 9.68 11.95
CA LEU A 21 6.32 9.11 11.73
C LEU A 21 6.57 8.03 12.79
N VAL A 22 6.81 6.81 12.35
CA VAL A 22 7.09 5.67 13.23
C VAL A 22 8.54 5.28 13.12
N SER A 23 9.32 5.50 14.18
CA SER A 23 10.68 5.00 14.31
C SER A 23 10.67 3.73 15.16
N ALA A 24 11.18 2.63 14.61
CA ALA A 24 11.19 1.36 15.31
C ALA A 24 12.31 0.44 14.78
N ALA A 25 12.94 -0.32 15.68
CA ALA A 25 14.00 -1.27 15.34
C ALA A 25 13.51 -2.39 14.40
N ALA A 26 14.44 -3.09 13.76
CA ALA A 26 14.13 -4.31 13.01
C ALA A 26 13.47 -5.35 13.95
N GLY A 27 12.47 -6.07 13.45
CA GLY A 27 11.74 -7.07 14.24
C GLY A 27 10.71 -6.53 15.24
N SER A 28 10.53 -5.21 15.36
CA SER A 28 9.56 -4.57 16.28
C SER A 28 8.09 -4.71 15.86
N GLY A 29 7.79 -5.50 14.82
CA GLY A 29 6.41 -5.70 14.37
C GLY A 29 5.82 -4.57 13.52
N LYS A 30 6.65 -3.68 12.93
CA LYS A 30 6.17 -2.55 12.09
C LYS A 30 5.15 -2.95 11.04
N THR A 31 5.43 -4.04 10.32
CA THR A 31 4.53 -4.53 9.27
C THR A 31 3.20 -5.01 9.86
N ALA A 32 3.22 -5.70 10.99
CA ALA A 32 2.00 -6.14 11.66
C ALA A 32 1.15 -4.96 12.16
N VAL A 33 1.78 -3.94 12.75
CA VAL A 33 1.10 -2.69 13.16
C VAL A 33 0.49 -1.96 11.96
N LEU A 34 1.20 -1.94 10.81
CA LEU A 34 0.69 -1.31 9.60
C LEU A 34 -0.53 -2.06 9.04
N VAL A 35 -0.47 -3.40 8.97
CA VAL A 35 -1.62 -4.23 8.55
C VAL A 35 -2.80 -4.01 9.47
N GLU A 36 -2.60 -4.02 10.79
CA GLU A 36 -3.66 -3.77 11.75
C GLU A 36 -4.28 -2.36 11.60
N ARG A 37 -3.42 -1.34 11.37
CA ARG A 37 -3.89 0.02 11.08
C ARG A 37 -4.76 0.07 9.82
N ILE A 38 -4.35 -0.62 8.75
CA ILE A 38 -5.13 -0.70 7.50
C ILE A 38 -6.45 -1.38 7.78
N LEU A 39 -6.43 -2.53 8.46
CA LEU A 39 -7.64 -3.26 8.82
C LEU A 39 -8.57 -2.40 9.68
N SER A 40 -8.04 -1.69 10.68
CA SER A 40 -8.84 -0.80 11.54
C SER A 40 -9.49 0.37 10.79
N LYS A 41 -8.95 0.77 9.63
CA LYS A 41 -9.58 1.78 8.75
C LYS A 41 -10.68 1.16 7.88
N ILE A 42 -10.45 -0.04 7.39
CA ILE A 42 -11.41 -0.78 6.58
C ILE A 42 -12.63 -1.19 7.41
N THR A 43 -12.42 -1.61 8.66
CA THR A 43 -13.47 -2.09 9.56
C THR A 43 -14.06 -1.00 10.46
N ASP A 44 -13.71 0.26 10.24
CA ASP A 44 -14.26 1.38 11.00
C ASP A 44 -15.78 1.44 10.80
N LYS A 45 -16.51 1.55 11.90
CA LYS A 45 -17.99 1.52 11.87
C LYS A 45 -18.62 2.84 11.45
N GLU A 46 -17.92 3.95 11.71
CA GLU A 46 -18.46 5.28 11.44
C GLU A 46 -17.96 5.80 10.08
N HIS A 47 -16.69 5.56 9.78
CA HIS A 47 -16.01 6.06 8.59
C HIS A 47 -15.14 4.98 7.93
N PRO A 48 -15.76 3.90 7.40
CA PRO A 48 -15.00 2.84 6.73
C PRO A 48 -14.33 3.38 5.47
N VAL A 49 -13.07 2.99 5.25
CA VAL A 49 -12.28 3.38 4.08
C VAL A 49 -12.09 2.16 3.19
N ASP A 50 -12.42 2.29 1.91
CA ASP A 50 -12.14 1.23 0.94
C ASP A 50 -10.63 1.06 0.72
N ILE A 51 -10.20 -0.19 0.55
CA ILE A 51 -8.78 -0.52 0.38
C ILE A 51 -8.16 0.12 -0.88
N ASP A 52 -8.93 0.31 -1.94
CA ASP A 52 -8.49 0.96 -3.17
C ASP A 52 -8.29 2.48 -3.04
N ARG A 53 -8.79 3.08 -1.95
CA ARG A 53 -8.51 4.47 -1.57
C ARG A 53 -7.24 4.65 -0.75
N LEU A 54 -6.56 3.57 -0.42
CA LEU A 54 -5.30 3.59 0.31
C LEU A 54 -4.14 3.38 -0.65
N LEU A 55 -3.12 4.23 -0.54
CA LEU A 55 -1.84 4.04 -1.21
C LEU A 55 -0.85 3.45 -0.20
N ILE A 56 -0.42 2.23 -0.46
CA ILE A 56 0.52 1.48 0.39
C ILE A 56 1.80 1.26 -0.41
N MET A 57 2.88 1.90 0.00
CA MET A 57 4.16 1.83 -0.70
C MET A 57 5.21 1.07 0.09
N THR A 58 5.99 0.27 -0.61
CA THR A 58 7.12 -0.49 -0.08
C THR A 58 8.38 -0.25 -0.91
N PHE A 59 9.54 -0.69 -0.43
CA PHE A 59 10.80 -0.56 -1.18
C PHE A 59 10.99 -1.65 -2.22
N THR A 60 10.45 -2.85 -1.99
CA THR A 60 10.64 -4.00 -2.89
C THR A 60 9.32 -4.60 -3.34
N ARG A 61 9.32 -5.20 -4.53
CA ARG A 61 8.15 -5.91 -5.05
C ARG A 61 7.76 -7.10 -4.16
N ALA A 62 8.75 -7.79 -3.60
CA ALA A 62 8.51 -8.88 -2.67
C ALA A 62 7.77 -8.40 -1.40
N ALA A 63 8.22 -7.27 -0.81
CA ALA A 63 7.54 -6.68 0.34
C ALA A 63 6.11 -6.19 0.01
N ALA A 64 5.89 -5.68 -1.21
CA ALA A 64 4.54 -5.31 -1.66
C ALA A 64 3.63 -6.54 -1.77
N GLY A 65 4.13 -7.64 -2.35
CA GLY A 65 3.41 -8.91 -2.42
C GLY A 65 3.07 -9.47 -1.04
N GLU A 66 4.05 -9.54 -0.15
CA GLU A 66 3.85 -9.97 1.24
C GLU A 66 2.82 -9.10 1.98
N MET A 67 2.87 -7.78 1.77
CA MET A 67 1.89 -6.86 2.36
C MET A 67 0.49 -7.15 1.86
N LYS A 68 0.33 -7.38 0.56
CA LYS A 68 -0.97 -7.71 -0.06
C LYS A 68 -1.53 -9.02 0.50
N GLU A 69 -0.71 -10.06 0.61
CA GLU A 69 -1.09 -11.34 1.20
C GLU A 69 -1.53 -11.20 2.67
N ARG A 70 -0.80 -10.44 3.46
CA ARG A 70 -1.13 -10.18 4.87
C ARG A 70 -2.44 -9.42 5.03
N ILE A 71 -2.71 -8.43 4.16
CA ILE A 71 -3.96 -7.69 4.17
C ILE A 71 -5.11 -8.60 3.74
N SER A 72 -4.94 -9.42 2.69
CA SER A 72 -5.93 -10.42 2.27
C SER A 72 -6.33 -11.33 3.41
N ALA A 73 -5.34 -11.97 4.04
CA ALA A 73 -5.58 -12.86 5.17
C ALA A 73 -6.27 -12.17 6.35
N ALA A 74 -5.97 -10.90 6.61
CA ALA A 74 -6.61 -10.13 7.66
C ALA A 74 -8.08 -9.81 7.34
N ILE A 75 -8.40 -9.46 6.08
CA ILE A 75 -9.77 -9.24 5.61
C ILE A 75 -10.56 -10.55 5.65
N GLU A 76 -9.99 -11.65 5.17
CA GLU A 76 -10.61 -12.97 5.20
C GLU A 76 -10.93 -13.42 6.64
N LYS A 77 -10.00 -13.19 7.56
CA LYS A 77 -10.22 -13.49 8.97
C LYS A 77 -11.37 -12.65 9.55
N ALA A 78 -11.39 -11.35 9.28
CA ALA A 78 -12.48 -10.48 9.71
C ALA A 78 -13.84 -10.92 9.12
N LEU A 79 -13.84 -11.36 7.88
CA LEU A 79 -15.03 -11.89 7.21
C LEU A 79 -15.50 -13.23 7.82
N CYS A 80 -14.57 -14.08 8.30
CA CYS A 80 -14.95 -15.29 9.05
C CYS A 80 -15.66 -14.97 10.38
N GLU A 81 -15.32 -13.83 11.00
CA GLU A 81 -15.95 -13.36 12.25
C GLU A 81 -17.31 -12.69 11.98
N ASP A 82 -17.51 -12.07 10.82
CA ASP A 82 -18.73 -11.39 10.38
C ASP A 82 -19.00 -11.68 8.88
N PRO A 83 -19.53 -12.89 8.55
CA PRO A 83 -19.70 -13.34 7.16
C PRO A 83 -20.69 -12.51 6.34
N ASP A 84 -21.65 -11.89 6.97
CA ASP A 84 -22.72 -11.12 6.32
C ASP A 84 -22.33 -9.66 6.09
N ASN A 85 -21.10 -9.28 6.37
CA ASN A 85 -20.58 -7.93 6.22
C ASN A 85 -20.32 -7.61 4.75
N GLU A 86 -21.27 -6.99 4.08
CA GLU A 86 -21.17 -6.61 2.67
C GLU A 86 -19.96 -5.71 2.36
N HIS A 87 -19.60 -4.83 3.30
CA HIS A 87 -18.42 -3.97 3.14
C HIS A 87 -17.14 -4.81 3.08
N LEU A 88 -16.94 -5.77 3.98
CA LEU A 88 -15.78 -6.65 3.98
C LEU A 88 -15.76 -7.55 2.73
N GLN A 89 -16.91 -8.08 2.31
CA GLN A 89 -17.00 -8.85 1.05
C GLN A 89 -16.55 -8.00 -0.15
N ARG A 90 -16.93 -6.73 -0.20
CA ARG A 90 -16.49 -5.81 -1.24
C ARG A 90 -14.98 -5.57 -1.21
N GLN A 91 -14.36 -5.50 -0.02
CA GLN A 91 -12.91 -5.30 0.11
C GLN A 91 -12.09 -6.43 -0.52
N THR A 92 -12.56 -7.67 -0.48
CA THR A 92 -11.86 -8.79 -1.15
C THR A 92 -11.74 -8.57 -2.66
N THR A 93 -12.76 -8.01 -3.28
CA THR A 93 -12.74 -7.64 -4.70
C THR A 93 -11.86 -6.42 -4.97
N LEU A 94 -12.00 -5.36 -4.16
CA LEU A 94 -11.25 -4.12 -4.30
C LEU A 94 -9.74 -4.30 -4.06
N LEU A 95 -9.33 -5.31 -3.31
CA LEU A 95 -7.93 -5.62 -3.07
C LEU A 95 -7.13 -5.91 -4.36
N HIS A 96 -7.80 -6.37 -5.42
CA HIS A 96 -7.15 -6.61 -6.71
C HIS A 96 -6.73 -5.31 -7.40
N THR A 97 -7.47 -4.23 -7.19
CA THR A 97 -7.23 -2.89 -7.76
C THR A 97 -6.48 -1.95 -6.82
N ALA A 98 -6.32 -2.37 -5.56
CA ALA A 98 -5.67 -1.57 -4.53
C ALA A 98 -4.19 -1.28 -4.87
N GLN A 99 -3.77 -0.04 -4.59
CA GLN A 99 -2.41 0.42 -4.86
C GLN A 99 -1.46 -0.01 -3.73
N ILE A 100 -1.09 -1.30 -3.75
CA ILE A 100 -0.07 -1.89 -2.86
C ILE A 100 1.15 -2.21 -3.72
N THR A 101 2.12 -1.32 -3.74
CA THR A 101 3.17 -1.33 -4.76
C THR A 101 4.48 -0.72 -4.27
N THR A 102 5.52 -0.75 -5.09
CA THR A 102 6.75 0.03 -4.85
C THR A 102 6.57 1.48 -5.29
N ILE A 103 7.47 2.35 -4.82
CA ILE A 103 7.50 3.76 -5.26
C ILE A 103 7.60 3.84 -6.79
N ASP A 104 8.53 3.09 -7.39
CA ASP A 104 8.69 3.05 -8.86
C ASP A 104 7.44 2.50 -9.56
N GLY A 105 6.81 1.46 -8.99
CA GLY A 105 5.56 0.90 -9.52
C GLY A 105 4.43 1.92 -9.51
N PHE A 106 4.32 2.71 -8.44
CA PHE A 106 3.34 3.80 -8.36
C PHE A 106 3.65 4.92 -9.36
N CYS A 107 4.91 5.35 -9.48
CA CYS A 107 5.31 6.32 -10.50
C CYS A 107 4.96 5.85 -11.91
N ALA A 108 5.25 4.58 -12.22
CA ALA A 108 4.89 4.00 -13.51
C ALA A 108 3.36 3.95 -13.73
N TYR A 109 2.59 3.68 -12.70
CA TYR A 109 1.13 3.73 -12.75
C TYR A 109 0.63 5.14 -13.07
N ILE A 110 1.14 6.17 -12.38
CA ILE A 110 0.78 7.57 -12.64
C ILE A 110 1.13 7.97 -14.08
N ILE A 111 2.33 7.66 -14.55
CA ILE A 111 2.75 8.00 -15.90
C ILE A 111 1.83 7.33 -16.93
N ARG A 112 1.53 6.04 -16.80
CA ARG A 112 0.67 5.31 -17.74
C ARG A 112 -0.76 5.86 -17.83
N ASN A 113 -1.30 6.35 -16.72
CA ASN A 113 -2.67 6.84 -16.68
C ASN A 113 -2.79 8.33 -17.02
N TYR A 114 -1.73 9.10 -16.80
CA TYR A 114 -1.75 10.57 -16.87
C TYR A 114 -0.69 11.15 -17.81
N PHE A 115 -0.06 10.34 -18.68
CA PHE A 115 0.98 10.78 -19.62
C PHE A 115 0.54 11.98 -20.48
N HIS A 116 -0.73 12.07 -20.83
CA HIS A 116 -1.31 13.14 -21.63
C HIS A 116 -1.29 14.50 -20.91
N LEU A 117 -1.33 14.53 -19.57
CA LEU A 117 -1.29 15.78 -18.79
C LEU A 117 0.09 16.44 -18.79
N ILE A 118 1.14 15.67 -19.01
CA ILE A 118 2.53 16.15 -19.01
C ILE A 118 3.13 16.15 -20.42
N GLY A 119 2.31 15.96 -21.46
CA GLY A 119 2.75 15.99 -22.85
C GLY A 119 3.71 14.86 -23.24
N LEU A 120 3.69 13.74 -22.56
CA LEU A 120 4.48 12.56 -22.89
C LEU A 120 3.88 11.83 -24.10
N ASP A 121 4.77 11.35 -25.00
CA ASP A 121 4.37 10.49 -26.12
C ASP A 121 3.84 9.14 -25.56
N PRO A 122 2.69 8.62 -26.07
CA PRO A 122 2.18 7.33 -25.65
C PRO A 122 3.15 6.16 -25.86
N GLY A 123 4.08 6.30 -26.82
CA GLY A 123 5.13 5.32 -27.10
C GLY A 123 6.36 5.39 -26.19
N TYR A 124 6.33 6.18 -25.10
CA TYR A 124 7.46 6.29 -24.19
C TYR A 124 7.90 4.93 -23.65
N ARG A 125 9.20 4.77 -23.42
CA ARG A 125 9.79 3.58 -22.80
C ARG A 125 10.56 3.98 -21.56
N THR A 126 10.49 3.14 -20.54
CA THR A 126 11.40 3.28 -19.40
C THR A 126 12.81 2.96 -19.88
N ALA A 127 13.73 3.91 -19.74
CA ALA A 127 15.14 3.70 -20.08
C ALA A 127 15.77 2.67 -19.13
N ASP A 128 16.53 1.77 -19.67
CA ASP A 128 17.43 0.92 -18.90
C ASP A 128 18.76 1.64 -18.59
N ALA A 129 19.59 1.04 -17.73
CA ALA A 129 20.86 1.64 -17.33
C ALA A 129 21.81 1.85 -18.53
N VAL A 130 21.72 1.04 -19.57
CA VAL A 130 22.53 1.15 -20.79
C VAL A 130 22.08 2.33 -21.64
N SER A 131 20.77 2.49 -21.84
CA SER A 131 20.21 3.62 -22.57
C SER A 131 20.56 4.96 -21.90
N TYR A 132 20.61 5.00 -20.56
CA TYR A 132 20.95 6.21 -19.81
C TYR A 132 22.41 6.63 -20.00
N THR A 133 23.35 5.68 -20.04
CA THR A 133 24.78 5.97 -20.26
C THR A 133 25.07 6.54 -21.66
N HIS A 134 24.30 6.16 -22.67
CA HIS A 134 24.42 6.71 -24.01
C HIS A 134 23.89 8.16 -24.15
N LEU A 135 22.92 8.52 -23.34
CA LEU A 135 22.35 9.87 -23.35
C LEU A 135 23.16 10.91 -22.56
N THR A 136 24.02 10.46 -21.64
CA THR A 136 24.80 11.33 -20.72
C THR A 136 26.25 11.52 -21.13
N LEU A 137 26.71 10.97 -22.25
CA LEU A 137 28.06 11.24 -22.77
C LEU A 137 28.15 12.70 -23.24
N PRO A 138 29.04 13.52 -22.66
CA PRO A 138 29.24 14.86 -23.16
C PRO A 138 29.83 14.76 -24.58
N THR A 139 29.13 15.37 -25.53
CA THR A 139 29.72 15.66 -26.82
C THR A 139 30.77 16.76 -26.61
N ASN A 140 32.04 16.40 -26.65
CA ASN A 140 33.15 17.34 -26.78
C ASN A 140 33.09 18.04 -28.14
#